data_78146608ecf01172851baae0d50b92ac
#
_entry.id   78146608ecf01172851baae0d50b92ac
#
_cell.length_a   1.000
_cell.length_b   1.000
_cell.length_c   1.000
_cell.angle_alpha   90.00
_cell.angle_beta   90.00
_cell.angle_gamma   90.00
#
_symmetry.space_group_name_H-M   'P 1'
#
loop_
_entity.id
_entity.type
_entity.pdbx_description
1 polymer ?
#
loop_
_entity_poly.entity_id
_entity_poly.type
_entity_poly.pdbx_seq_one_letter_code
_entity_poly.pdbx_strand_id
1 'polypeptide(L)'
;MNLHRKAHLIRTFLQRMLHRHGFGIQSPWAYEMVRDVLFEQLHYYAYEDQGLRTQSQRQLFRIKNHFSPHLVVVIDKVGNEAESMYRHAMENATPQMALVIEHIDDDNVCLWQRAVGDARAIVTFDMGSRGLVTFDNKRIKQNYLL
;
A
#
# COMPACT_ATOMS: atom_id res chain seq x y z
N MET A 1 -5.02 27.87 11.26
CA MET A 1 -5.26 26.41 11.25
C MET A 1 -5.87 26.03 12.60
N ASN A 2 -7.09 25.48 12.62
CA ASN A 2 -7.83 25.14 13.83
C ASN A 2 -7.10 24.10 14.70
N LEU A 3 -7.19 24.28 16.04
CA LEU A 3 -6.56 23.38 17.03
C LEU A 3 -6.95 21.91 16.83
N HIS A 4 -8.22 21.65 16.49
CA HIS A 4 -8.71 20.30 16.16
C HIS A 4 -8.02 19.68 14.96
N ARG A 5 -7.72 20.46 13.90
CA ARG A 5 -7.01 19.99 12.72
C ARG A 5 -5.55 19.65 13.02
N LYS A 6 -4.90 20.46 13.86
CA LYS A 6 -3.53 20.16 14.34
C LYS A 6 -3.49 18.88 15.16
N ALA A 7 -4.41 18.70 16.10
CA ALA A 7 -4.49 17.51 16.93
C ALA A 7 -4.74 16.24 16.11
N HIS A 8 -5.61 16.32 15.08
CA HIS A 8 -5.86 15.23 14.17
C HIS A 8 -4.60 14.84 13.35
N LEU A 9 -3.87 15.83 12.84
CA LEU A 9 -2.62 15.57 12.08
C LEU A 9 -1.54 14.92 12.96
N ILE A 10 -1.37 15.39 14.19
CA ILE A 10 -0.42 14.80 15.15
C ILE A 10 -0.81 13.36 15.48
N ARG A 11 -2.08 13.11 15.77
CA ARG A 11 -2.59 11.77 16.07
C ARG A 11 -2.37 10.82 14.89
N THR A 12 -2.69 11.25 13.67
CA THR A 12 -2.47 10.46 12.46
C THR A 12 -1.00 10.15 12.23
N PHE A 13 -0.13 11.15 12.44
CA PHE A 13 1.32 10.97 12.33
C PHE A 13 1.85 9.93 13.33
N LEU A 14 1.46 10.04 14.61
CA LEU A 14 1.86 9.10 15.66
C LEU A 14 1.33 7.68 15.36
N GLN A 15 0.09 7.57 14.93
CA GLN A 15 -0.52 6.28 14.56
C GLN A 15 0.25 5.63 13.40
N ARG A 16 0.57 6.38 12.34
CA ARG A 16 1.38 5.89 11.22
C ARG A 16 2.75 5.42 11.69
N MET A 17 3.42 6.20 12.53
CA MET A 17 4.74 5.86 13.05
C MET A 17 4.71 4.55 13.86
N LEU A 18 3.72 4.37 14.74
CA LEU A 18 3.58 3.15 15.53
C LEU A 18 3.27 1.93 14.66
N HIS A 19 2.37 2.07 13.69
CA HIS A 19 2.03 0.98 12.77
C HIS A 19 3.20 0.54 11.88
N ARG A 20 4.05 1.48 11.44
CA ARG A 20 5.27 1.15 10.67
C ARG A 20 6.23 0.25 11.43
N HIS A 21 6.23 0.33 12.76
CA HIS A 21 6.99 -0.56 13.64
C HIS A 21 6.18 -1.79 14.09
N GLY A 22 4.98 -2.00 13.54
CA GLY A 22 4.13 -3.16 13.86
C GLY A 22 3.26 -3.00 15.10
N PHE A 23 3.33 -1.88 15.82
CA PHE A 23 2.51 -1.65 17.02
C PHE A 23 1.02 -1.51 16.64
N GLY A 24 0.16 -2.25 17.34
CA GLY A 24 -1.28 -2.23 17.12
C GLY A 24 -1.75 -3.08 15.93
N ILE A 25 -0.86 -3.77 15.22
CA ILE A 25 -1.21 -4.71 14.15
C ILE A 25 -1.34 -6.11 14.76
N GLN A 26 -2.58 -6.58 14.88
CA GLN A 26 -2.88 -7.86 15.54
C GLN A 26 -2.81 -9.07 14.60
N SER A 27 -3.03 -8.86 13.29
CA SER A 27 -2.89 -9.92 12.30
C SER A 27 -1.42 -10.29 12.11
N PRO A 28 -0.99 -11.55 12.37
CA PRO A 28 0.40 -11.97 12.16
C PRO A 28 0.87 -11.73 10.73
N TRP A 29 0.04 -12.04 9.74
CA TRP A 29 0.35 -11.80 8.35
C TRP A 29 0.53 -10.30 8.02
N ALA A 30 -0.37 -9.44 8.51
CA ALA A 30 -0.24 -8.00 8.27
C ALA A 30 1.00 -7.44 8.98
N TYR A 31 1.32 -7.92 10.17
CA TYR A 31 2.54 -7.56 10.88
C TYR A 31 3.81 -7.93 10.07
N GLU A 32 3.87 -9.14 9.54
CA GLU A 32 4.97 -9.59 8.69
C GLU A 32 5.06 -8.77 7.39
N MET A 33 3.91 -8.48 6.76
CA MET A 33 3.87 -7.58 5.59
C MET A 33 4.50 -6.22 5.89
N VAL A 34 4.11 -5.60 7.00
CA VAL A 34 4.63 -4.28 7.39
C VAL A 34 6.13 -4.36 7.68
N ARG A 35 6.56 -5.32 8.48
CA ARG A 35 7.95 -5.44 8.91
C ARG A 35 8.90 -5.89 7.80
N ASP A 36 8.52 -6.93 7.06
CA ASP A 36 9.45 -7.64 6.18
C ASP A 36 9.34 -7.22 4.70
N VAL A 37 8.24 -6.56 4.32
CA VAL A 37 8.02 -6.13 2.94
C VAL A 37 7.93 -4.62 2.82
N LEU A 38 6.98 -3.99 3.50
CA LEU A 38 6.68 -2.57 3.29
C LEU A 38 7.74 -1.65 3.90
N PHE A 39 8.22 -1.94 5.09
CA PHE A 39 9.18 -1.11 5.84
C PHE A 39 10.46 -1.85 6.26
N GLU A 40 10.85 -2.87 5.49
CA GLU A 40 12.13 -3.56 5.66
C GLU A 40 13.31 -2.60 5.55
N GLN A 41 14.21 -2.67 6.52
CA GLN A 41 15.38 -1.79 6.63
C GLN A 41 16.67 -2.41 6.09
N LEU A 42 16.68 -3.72 5.86
CA LEU A 42 17.88 -4.40 5.37
C LEU A 42 18.24 -3.94 3.95
N HIS A 43 19.52 -3.77 3.72
CA HIS A 43 20.05 -3.47 2.40
C HIS A 43 20.34 -4.76 1.65
N TYR A 44 19.70 -4.95 0.51
CA TYR A 44 19.91 -6.11 -0.35
C TYR A 44 20.81 -5.76 -1.54
N TYR A 45 21.74 -6.62 -1.88
CA TYR A 45 22.61 -6.44 -3.07
C TYR A 45 21.80 -6.23 -4.36
N ALA A 46 20.63 -6.87 -4.46
CA ALA A 46 19.73 -6.69 -5.59
C ALA A 46 19.31 -5.21 -5.82
N TYR A 47 19.34 -4.37 -4.80
CA TYR A 47 19.05 -2.94 -4.96
C TYR A 47 20.10 -2.23 -5.81
N GLU A 48 21.36 -2.58 -5.63
CA GLU A 48 22.47 -2.03 -6.42
C GLU A 48 22.43 -2.58 -7.86
N ASP A 49 22.26 -3.89 -8.00
CA ASP A 49 22.18 -4.56 -9.31
C ASP A 49 21.03 -4.03 -10.17
N GLN A 50 19.88 -3.67 -9.55
CA GLN A 50 18.71 -3.10 -10.22
C GLN A 50 18.73 -1.57 -10.30
N GLY A 51 19.74 -0.90 -9.78
CA GLY A 51 19.84 0.55 -9.76
C GLY A 51 18.78 1.26 -8.89
N LEU A 52 18.29 0.60 -7.83
CA LEU A 52 17.25 1.11 -6.95
C LEU A 52 17.83 2.05 -5.90
N ARG A 53 17.70 3.35 -6.11
CA ARG A 53 18.34 4.39 -5.29
C ARG A 53 17.45 4.91 -4.17
N THR A 54 16.13 4.97 -4.39
CA THR A 54 15.18 5.54 -3.42
C THR A 54 14.49 4.46 -2.58
N GLN A 55 14.05 4.83 -1.38
CA GLN A 55 13.25 3.93 -0.53
C GLN A 55 11.93 3.52 -1.22
N SER A 56 11.33 4.43 -1.97
CA SER A 56 10.12 4.15 -2.74
C SER A 56 10.33 3.07 -3.81
N GLN A 57 11.44 3.14 -4.55
CA GLN A 57 11.81 2.12 -5.54
C GLN A 57 12.07 0.76 -4.88
N ARG A 58 12.80 0.75 -3.76
CA ARG A 58 13.11 -0.47 -3.00
C ARG A 58 11.85 -1.10 -2.40
N GLN A 59 10.94 -0.30 -1.88
CA GLN A 59 9.66 -0.78 -1.37
C GLN A 59 8.83 -1.45 -2.47
N LEU A 60 8.71 -0.83 -3.63
CA LEU A 60 8.00 -1.40 -4.77
C LEU A 60 8.65 -2.71 -5.25
N PHE A 61 9.97 -2.77 -5.28
CA PHE A 61 10.72 -3.99 -5.60
C PHE A 61 10.39 -5.13 -4.62
N ARG A 62 10.37 -4.86 -3.31
CA ARG A 62 10.00 -5.86 -2.30
C ARG A 62 8.55 -6.35 -2.46
N ILE A 63 7.61 -5.43 -2.71
CA ILE A 63 6.21 -5.78 -2.97
C ILE A 63 6.10 -6.70 -4.18
N LYS A 64 6.74 -6.35 -5.29
CA LYS A 64 6.74 -7.17 -6.51
C LYS A 64 7.32 -8.56 -6.28
N ASN A 65 8.40 -8.68 -5.53
CA ASN A 65 9.00 -9.97 -5.24
C ASN A 65 8.16 -10.81 -4.28
N HIS A 66 7.48 -10.18 -3.32
CA HIS A 66 6.63 -10.90 -2.37
C HIS A 66 5.40 -11.54 -3.05
N PHE A 67 4.71 -10.81 -3.91
CA PHE A 67 3.51 -11.28 -4.62
C PHE A 67 3.78 -11.93 -5.98
N SER A 68 5.02 -11.96 -6.43
CA SER A 68 5.47 -12.25 -7.78
C SER A 68 5.18 -11.10 -8.77
N PRO A 69 6.17 -10.69 -9.59
CA PRO A 69 6.07 -9.47 -10.39
C PRO A 69 4.90 -9.42 -11.37
N HIS A 70 4.50 -10.58 -11.92
CA HIS A 70 3.39 -10.69 -12.86
C HIS A 70 2.00 -10.65 -12.21
N LEU A 71 1.93 -10.75 -10.87
CA LEU A 71 0.69 -10.64 -10.09
C LEU A 71 0.51 -9.27 -9.43
N VAL A 72 1.46 -8.36 -9.62
CA VAL A 72 1.39 -7.00 -9.09
C VAL A 72 1.03 -6.02 -10.20
N VAL A 73 -0.12 -5.37 -10.08
CA VAL A 73 -0.52 -4.28 -10.95
C VAL A 73 -0.15 -2.96 -10.28
N VAL A 74 0.54 -2.08 -10.99
CA VAL A 74 0.95 -0.77 -10.49
C VAL A 74 0.25 0.32 -11.29
N ILE A 75 -0.56 1.13 -10.61
CA ILE A 75 -1.18 2.33 -11.16
C ILE A 75 -0.27 3.51 -10.80
N ASP A 76 0.57 3.89 -11.74
CA ASP A 76 1.49 5.04 -11.66
C ASP A 76 1.01 6.25 -12.48
N LYS A 77 -0.18 6.15 -13.07
CA LYS A 77 -0.84 7.18 -13.85
C LYS A 77 -1.90 7.90 -13.02
N VAL A 78 -2.40 9.00 -13.56
CA VAL A 78 -3.45 9.82 -12.95
C VAL A 78 -4.60 10.04 -13.94
N GLY A 79 -5.74 10.50 -13.46
CA GLY A 79 -6.90 10.82 -14.29
C GLY A 79 -7.55 9.60 -14.95
N ASN A 80 -7.98 9.75 -16.19
CA ASN A 80 -8.72 8.71 -16.92
C ASN A 80 -7.93 7.42 -17.15
N GLU A 81 -6.62 7.54 -17.30
CA GLU A 81 -5.75 6.37 -17.48
C GLU A 81 -5.66 5.55 -16.19
N ALA A 82 -5.48 6.21 -15.03
CA ALA A 82 -5.53 5.56 -13.73
C ALA A 82 -6.88 4.89 -13.47
N GLU A 83 -7.96 5.56 -13.82
CA GLU A 83 -9.34 5.05 -13.71
C GLU A 83 -9.55 3.77 -14.54
N SER A 84 -9.06 3.76 -15.76
CA SER A 84 -9.13 2.60 -16.65
C SER A 84 -8.31 1.43 -16.12
N MET A 85 -7.09 1.68 -15.65
CA MET A 85 -6.22 0.67 -15.03
C MET A 85 -6.85 0.08 -13.77
N TYR A 86 -7.43 0.92 -12.93
CA TYR A 86 -8.11 0.49 -11.70
C TYR A 86 -9.31 -0.42 -12.01
N ARG A 87 -10.17 -0.03 -12.92
CA ARG A 87 -11.33 -0.82 -13.32
C ARG A 87 -10.90 -2.18 -13.84
N HIS A 88 -9.94 -2.21 -14.74
CA HIS A 88 -9.40 -3.46 -15.29
C HIS A 88 -8.79 -4.37 -14.20
N ALA A 89 -8.01 -3.81 -13.28
CA ALA A 89 -7.41 -4.56 -12.18
C ALA A 89 -8.48 -5.15 -11.25
N MET A 90 -9.50 -4.38 -10.89
CA MET A 90 -10.56 -4.84 -10.00
C MET A 90 -11.47 -5.90 -10.63
N GLU A 91 -11.74 -5.80 -11.93
CA GLU A 91 -12.52 -6.80 -12.67
C GLU A 91 -11.79 -8.15 -12.82
N ASN A 92 -10.46 -8.12 -12.88
CA ASN A 92 -9.61 -9.31 -13.06
C ASN A 92 -8.89 -9.72 -11.77
N ALA A 93 -9.27 -9.20 -10.62
CA ALA A 93 -8.61 -9.47 -9.35
C ALA A 93 -8.71 -10.95 -8.97
N THR A 94 -7.57 -11.51 -8.58
CA THR A 94 -7.46 -12.86 -8.01
C THR A 94 -6.92 -12.80 -6.59
N PRO A 95 -7.15 -13.82 -5.75
CA PRO A 95 -6.67 -13.82 -4.36
C PRO A 95 -5.15 -13.65 -4.20
N GLN A 96 -4.37 -13.99 -5.23
CA GLN A 96 -2.91 -13.90 -5.23
C GLN A 96 -2.37 -12.56 -5.75
N MET A 97 -3.24 -11.75 -6.35
CA MET A 97 -2.86 -10.44 -6.88
C MET A 97 -2.66 -9.40 -5.78
N ALA A 98 -1.86 -8.40 -6.11
CA ALA A 98 -1.74 -7.15 -5.38
C ALA A 98 -1.89 -5.97 -6.34
N LEU A 99 -2.54 -4.91 -5.90
CA LEU A 99 -2.70 -3.66 -6.63
C LEU A 99 -1.98 -2.56 -5.86
N VAL A 100 -1.04 -1.92 -6.51
CA VAL A 100 -0.33 -0.73 -6.00
C VAL A 100 -0.91 0.50 -6.67
N ILE A 101 -1.31 1.49 -5.89
CA ILE A 101 -1.79 2.79 -6.39
C ILE A 101 -0.82 3.87 -5.89
N GLU A 102 -0.22 4.59 -6.83
CA GLU A 102 0.66 5.73 -6.54
C GLU A 102 -0.16 7.02 -6.41
N HIS A 103 0.42 8.04 -5.80
CA HIS A 103 -0.17 9.39 -5.67
C HIS A 103 -1.52 9.39 -4.91
N ILE A 104 -1.66 8.54 -3.89
CA ILE A 104 -2.90 8.43 -3.11
C ILE A 104 -3.14 9.62 -2.17
N ASP A 105 -2.12 10.43 -1.94
CA ASP A 105 -2.18 11.67 -1.16
C ASP A 105 -2.45 12.92 -2.02
N ASP A 106 -2.52 12.76 -3.34
CA ASP A 106 -2.69 13.85 -4.30
C ASP A 106 -3.70 13.47 -5.41
N ASP A 107 -3.26 13.27 -6.63
CA ASP A 107 -4.13 13.10 -7.80
C ASP A 107 -5.03 11.85 -7.73
N ASN A 108 -4.57 10.79 -7.09
CA ASN A 108 -5.31 9.52 -6.95
C ASN A 108 -6.02 9.35 -5.59
N VAL A 109 -6.22 10.42 -4.83
CA VAL A 109 -6.88 10.35 -3.51
C VAL A 109 -8.31 9.79 -3.60
N CYS A 110 -9.10 10.22 -4.57
CA CYS A 110 -10.46 9.71 -4.76
C CYS A 110 -10.48 8.25 -5.21
N LEU A 111 -9.55 7.87 -6.07
CA LEU A 111 -9.36 6.49 -6.51
C LEU A 111 -9.02 5.57 -5.33
N TRP A 112 -8.12 6.02 -4.47
CA TRP A 112 -7.73 5.32 -3.25
C TRP A 112 -8.90 5.13 -2.28
N GLN A 113 -9.67 6.18 -2.03
CA GLN A 113 -10.86 6.12 -1.16
C GLN A 113 -11.87 5.09 -1.67
N ARG A 114 -12.10 5.02 -2.98
CA ARG A 114 -12.96 3.99 -3.57
C ARG A 114 -12.38 2.58 -3.40
N ALA A 115 -11.08 2.42 -3.61
CA ALA A 115 -10.41 1.14 -3.43
C ALA A 115 -10.54 0.62 -1.99
N VAL A 116 -10.32 1.47 -1.00
CA VAL A 116 -10.47 1.13 0.43
C VAL A 116 -11.91 0.72 0.76
N GLY A 117 -12.90 1.38 0.16
CA GLY A 117 -14.32 1.08 0.34
C GLY A 117 -14.86 -0.10 -0.47
N ASP A 118 -14.10 -0.61 -1.44
CA ASP A 118 -14.54 -1.69 -2.32
C ASP A 118 -14.57 -3.03 -1.57
N ALA A 119 -15.66 -3.78 -1.70
CA ALA A 119 -15.83 -5.07 -1.02
C ALA A 119 -14.81 -6.13 -1.49
N ARG A 120 -14.27 -5.99 -2.69
CA ARG A 120 -13.24 -6.91 -3.24
C ARG A 120 -11.86 -6.66 -2.65
N ALA A 121 -11.58 -5.44 -2.19
CA ALA A 121 -10.35 -5.09 -1.48
C ALA A 121 -10.43 -5.63 -0.05
N ILE A 122 -9.61 -6.62 0.29
CA ILE A 122 -9.68 -7.29 1.59
C ILE A 122 -8.76 -6.62 2.61
N VAL A 123 -7.46 -6.57 2.37
CA VAL A 123 -6.53 -5.84 3.23
C VAL A 123 -5.86 -4.73 2.43
N THR A 124 -5.91 -3.52 2.96
CA THR A 124 -5.29 -2.34 2.35
C THR A 124 -4.27 -1.73 3.29
N PHE A 125 -3.17 -1.23 2.72
CA PHE A 125 -2.11 -0.52 3.43
C PHE A 125 -1.91 0.85 2.81
N ASP A 126 -2.22 1.89 3.57
CA ASP A 126 -1.96 3.29 3.22
C ASP A 126 -0.57 3.68 3.74
N MET A 127 0.39 3.85 2.84
CA MET A 127 1.78 4.19 3.15
C MET A 127 2.09 5.68 2.95
N GLY A 128 1.08 6.50 2.87
CA GLY A 128 1.21 7.94 2.67
C GLY A 128 0.98 8.34 1.22
N SER A 129 1.97 8.23 0.34
CA SER A 129 1.85 8.52 -1.09
C SER A 129 1.52 7.30 -1.95
N ARG A 130 1.67 6.10 -1.39
CA ARG A 130 1.42 4.81 -2.03
C ARG A 130 0.43 4.00 -1.24
N GLY A 131 -0.52 3.36 -1.92
CA GLY A 131 -1.43 2.39 -1.35
C GLY A 131 -1.21 0.99 -1.91
N LEU A 132 -1.38 -0.02 -1.08
CA LEU A 132 -1.37 -1.43 -1.47
C LEU A 132 -2.73 -2.04 -1.16
N VAL A 133 -3.32 -2.72 -2.15
CA VAL A 133 -4.57 -3.47 -2.04
C VAL A 133 -4.29 -4.95 -2.25
N THR A 134 -4.81 -5.79 -1.37
CA THR A 134 -4.74 -7.25 -1.49
C THR A 134 -6.15 -7.85 -1.56
N PHE A 135 -6.27 -9.02 -2.19
CA PHE A 135 -7.55 -9.63 -2.55
C PHE A 135 -7.77 -11.03 -1.94
N ASP A 136 -6.93 -11.44 -1.02
CA ASP A 136 -7.05 -12.77 -0.38
C ASP A 136 -8.29 -12.83 0.51
N ASN A 137 -9.34 -13.45 0.01
CA ASN A 137 -10.65 -13.57 0.67
C ASN A 137 -10.66 -14.51 1.91
N LYS A 138 -9.56 -15.20 2.18
CA LYS A 138 -9.39 -15.97 3.44
C LYS A 138 -9.06 -15.07 4.62
N ARG A 139 -8.74 -13.80 4.38
CA ARG A 139 -8.40 -12.81 5.40
C ARG A 139 -9.61 -11.98 5.78
N ILE A 140 -9.54 -11.36 6.95
CA ILE A 140 -10.56 -10.41 7.41
C ILE A 140 -10.29 -9.05 6.78
N LYS A 141 -11.35 -8.41 6.30
CA LYS A 141 -11.26 -7.06 5.73
C LYS A 141 -10.71 -6.08 6.77
N GLN A 142 -9.61 -5.43 6.42
CA GLN A 142 -8.92 -4.49 7.28
C GLN A 142 -8.19 -3.42 6.45
N ASN A 143 -8.25 -2.17 6.91
CA ASN A 143 -7.52 -1.06 6.32
C ASN A 143 -6.48 -0.56 7.32
N TYR A 144 -5.21 -0.57 6.94
CA TYR A 144 -4.10 -0.11 7.77
C TYR A 144 -3.59 1.24 7.30
N LEU A 145 -3.46 2.16 8.22
CA LEU A 145 -2.83 3.46 8.04
C LEU A 145 -1.38 3.37 8.56
N LEU A 146 -0.40 3.47 7.67
CA LEU A 146 1.03 3.26 7.98
C LEU A 146 1.86 4.53 7.88
#